data_069411f931ff73573f2a1ee08ec3833e
#
_entry.id   069411f931ff73573f2a1ee08ec3833e
#
_cell.length_a   1.000
_cell.length_b   1.000
_cell.length_c   1.000
_cell.angle_alpha   90.00
_cell.angle_beta   90.00
_cell.angle_gamma   90.00
#
_symmetry.space_group_name_H-M   'P 1'
#
loop_
_entity.id
_entity.type
_entity.pdbx_description
1 polymer ?
#
loop_
_entity_poly.entity_id
_entity_poly.type
_entity_poly.pdbx_seq_one_letter_code
_entity_poly.pdbx_strand_id
1 'polypeptide(L)'
;MKQKINVRLIGIAILAVLATLVCMTCVYYSLFQKQVRKDLKIQAQMLGEAEVFDDVSTPAKSFDIAKEDLRITWIDKDGTVLYDNDANTDKLENHADRPEVKRAFLTGDGECVRNSNTMNMTTFYYALLLDNGTVLRVATQARSIWSVFLTAAPMIATILVLIIVICVFLAHLLTGQLLQPIEVMAENMEDTSKAPAYKELVPFVNTIRAQHENILMAAKVRQDFTANVSHELKTPLTAISGYAELIENHMVNPAQETHFAKEIQQNANRLLSLINDIIRLSELDNSENLIHYEQVDLNAIAQECVSNLTVNAEKRGIQLLYEGETCELRADRGMLLELVDNLTANAIRYNNEGGEVHVKVLHENMQPVLIVSDNGIGIPKDQQERIFERFYRVDKSRSKQTGGTGLGLAIVKHIVELHDAQIMVESEPGKGTTMKVTF
;
A
#
# COMPACT_ATOMS: atom_id res chain seq x y z
N MET A 1 15.57 -6.61 3.55
CA MET A 1 14.75 -6.72 2.33
C MET A 1 15.59 -7.13 1.12
N LYS A 2 16.74 -6.49 0.84
CA LYS A 2 17.68 -6.79 -0.25
C LYS A 2 18.04 -8.29 -0.36
N GLN A 3 18.44 -8.91 0.76
CA GLN A 3 18.86 -10.32 0.77
C GLN A 3 17.74 -11.31 0.37
N LYS A 4 16.49 -11.04 0.81
CA LYS A 4 15.34 -11.89 0.44
C LYS A 4 14.97 -11.78 -1.05
N ILE A 5 15.12 -10.59 -1.64
CA ILE A 5 14.87 -10.36 -3.07
C ILE A 5 15.94 -11.05 -3.91
N ASN A 6 17.22 -10.88 -3.55
CA ASN A 6 18.33 -11.53 -4.24
C ASN A 6 18.19 -13.05 -4.24
N VAL A 7 17.91 -13.66 -3.08
CA VAL A 7 17.72 -15.13 -2.97
C VAL A 7 16.58 -15.62 -3.87
N ARG A 8 15.46 -14.89 -3.94
CA ARG A 8 14.33 -15.25 -4.81
C ARG A 8 14.68 -15.11 -6.29
N LEU A 9 15.33 -14.03 -6.70
CA LEU A 9 15.76 -13.82 -8.10
C LEU A 9 16.74 -14.91 -8.53
N ILE A 10 17.72 -15.23 -7.71
CA ILE A 10 18.69 -16.32 -7.96
C ILE A 10 17.96 -17.65 -8.05
N GLY A 11 17.01 -17.94 -7.15
CA GLY A 11 16.23 -19.17 -7.18
C GLY A 11 15.41 -19.33 -8.46
N ILE A 12 14.75 -18.27 -8.93
CA ILE A 12 14.01 -18.27 -10.20
C ILE A 12 14.95 -18.48 -11.38
N ALA A 13 16.12 -17.83 -11.41
CA ALA A 13 17.10 -17.99 -12.46
C ALA A 13 17.64 -19.43 -12.53
N ILE A 14 17.97 -20.04 -11.40
CA ILE A 14 18.42 -21.45 -11.33
C ILE A 14 17.31 -22.38 -11.84
N LEU A 15 16.07 -22.20 -11.40
CA LEU A 15 14.94 -23.02 -11.85
C LEU A 15 14.72 -22.90 -13.37
N ALA A 16 14.79 -21.71 -13.92
CA ALA A 16 14.65 -21.47 -15.36
C ALA A 16 15.76 -22.15 -16.16
N VAL A 17 17.01 -22.08 -15.69
CA VAL A 17 18.15 -22.72 -16.34
C VAL A 17 18.02 -24.25 -16.29
N LEU A 18 17.61 -24.83 -15.15
CA LEU A 18 17.37 -26.27 -15.06
C LEU A 18 16.22 -26.75 -15.97
N ALA A 19 15.12 -26.00 -16.02
CA ALA A 19 14.00 -26.32 -16.89
C ALA A 19 14.39 -26.27 -18.38
N THR A 20 15.16 -25.25 -18.79
CA THR A 20 15.65 -25.15 -20.17
C THR A 20 16.63 -26.28 -20.53
N LEU A 21 17.50 -26.67 -19.60
CA LEU A 21 18.43 -27.79 -19.82
C LEU A 21 17.67 -29.09 -20.05
N VAL A 22 16.68 -29.39 -19.21
CA VAL A 22 15.84 -30.62 -19.38
C VAL A 22 15.09 -30.56 -20.70
N CYS A 23 14.45 -29.46 -21.03
CA CYS A 23 13.71 -29.29 -22.28
C CYS A 23 14.63 -29.49 -23.49
N MET A 24 15.80 -28.86 -23.51
CA MET A 24 16.78 -28.93 -24.58
C MET A 24 17.29 -30.38 -24.76
N THR A 25 17.55 -31.10 -23.66
CA THR A 25 17.98 -32.51 -23.70
C THR A 25 16.90 -33.39 -24.34
N CYS A 26 15.64 -33.21 -23.96
CA CYS A 26 14.52 -33.95 -24.55
C CYS A 26 14.35 -33.69 -26.07
N VAL A 27 14.42 -32.42 -26.47
CA VAL A 27 14.31 -32.00 -27.88
C VAL A 27 15.49 -32.57 -28.70
N TYR A 28 16.71 -32.40 -28.19
CA TYR A 28 17.90 -32.94 -28.87
C TYR A 28 17.80 -34.46 -29.08
N TYR A 29 17.36 -35.16 -28.06
CA TYR A 29 17.15 -36.62 -28.15
C TYR A 29 16.15 -37.03 -29.22
N SER A 30 15.02 -36.37 -29.24
CA SER A 30 13.98 -36.63 -30.25
C SER A 30 14.49 -36.37 -31.66
N LEU A 31 15.19 -35.27 -31.85
CA LEU A 31 15.79 -34.90 -33.17
C LEU A 31 16.88 -35.89 -33.59
N PHE A 32 17.75 -36.28 -32.65
CA PHE A 32 18.81 -37.26 -32.92
C PHE A 32 18.24 -38.60 -33.35
N GLN A 33 17.26 -39.16 -32.63
CA GLN A 33 16.61 -40.40 -33.04
C GLN A 33 15.97 -40.31 -34.43
N LYS A 34 15.32 -39.21 -34.73
CA LYS A 34 14.70 -38.95 -36.02
C LYS A 34 15.74 -38.90 -37.14
N GLN A 35 16.88 -38.27 -36.88
CA GLN A 35 17.96 -38.16 -37.85
C GLN A 35 18.59 -39.53 -38.14
N VAL A 36 18.94 -40.31 -37.10
CA VAL A 36 19.52 -41.65 -37.27
C VAL A 36 18.60 -42.58 -38.09
N ARG A 37 17.29 -42.54 -37.79
CA ARG A 37 16.31 -43.34 -38.60
C ARG A 37 16.26 -42.89 -40.05
N LYS A 38 16.27 -41.60 -40.29
CA LYS A 38 16.29 -41.04 -41.66
C LYS A 38 17.55 -41.46 -42.43
N ASP A 39 18.70 -41.39 -41.79
CA ASP A 39 19.99 -41.74 -42.39
C ASP A 39 20.03 -43.27 -42.71
N LEU A 40 19.58 -44.15 -41.80
CA LEU A 40 19.45 -45.55 -42.05
C LEU A 40 18.51 -45.88 -43.22
N LYS A 41 17.37 -45.19 -43.31
CA LYS A 41 16.43 -45.34 -44.42
C LYS A 41 17.10 -44.99 -45.76
N ILE A 42 17.79 -43.87 -45.84
CA ILE A 42 18.50 -43.43 -47.05
C ILE A 42 19.60 -44.45 -47.40
N GLN A 43 20.37 -44.90 -46.42
CA GLN A 43 21.42 -45.87 -46.65
C GLN A 43 20.86 -47.22 -47.12
N ALA A 44 19.75 -47.70 -46.53
CA ALA A 44 19.10 -48.92 -46.98
C ALA A 44 18.58 -48.81 -48.41
N GLN A 45 17.99 -47.67 -48.79
CA GLN A 45 17.52 -47.43 -50.17
C GLN A 45 18.68 -47.38 -51.17
N MET A 46 19.75 -46.64 -50.84
CA MET A 46 20.94 -46.58 -51.70
C MET A 46 21.61 -47.93 -51.91
N LEU A 47 21.66 -48.79 -50.87
CA LEU A 47 22.19 -50.14 -50.94
C LEU A 47 21.24 -51.07 -51.67
N GLY A 48 19.93 -50.90 -51.54
CA GLY A 48 18.92 -51.71 -52.25
C GLY A 48 18.86 -51.42 -53.73
N GLU A 49 19.18 -50.18 -54.17
CA GLU A 49 19.31 -49.84 -55.59
C GLU A 49 20.61 -50.34 -56.21
N ALA A 50 21.56 -50.75 -55.40
CA ALA A 50 22.81 -51.31 -55.89
C ALA A 50 22.56 -52.76 -56.39
N GLU A 51 22.91 -53.08 -57.64
CA GLU A 51 22.76 -54.38 -58.30
C GLU A 51 23.39 -55.54 -57.52
N VAL A 52 24.10 -55.26 -56.45
CA VAL A 52 24.85 -56.18 -55.58
C VAL A 52 23.95 -57.18 -54.85
N PHE A 53 22.67 -56.86 -54.57
CA PHE A 53 21.71 -57.68 -53.81
C PHE A 53 20.63 -58.34 -54.72
N ASP A 54 20.81 -58.30 -56.06
CA ASP A 54 19.81 -58.80 -57.01
C ASP A 54 19.90 -60.33 -57.24
N ASP A 55 21.10 -60.87 -57.17
CA ASP A 55 21.30 -62.30 -57.45
C ASP A 55 21.70 -63.13 -56.21
N VAL A 56 20.77 -63.91 -55.70
CA VAL A 56 20.95 -64.80 -54.55
C VAL A 56 21.99 -65.90 -54.78
N SER A 57 22.33 -66.22 -56.06
CA SER A 57 23.31 -67.27 -56.42
C SER A 57 24.78 -66.77 -56.32
N THR A 58 25.03 -65.47 -56.15
CA THR A 58 26.38 -64.90 -56.07
C THR A 58 26.91 -65.06 -54.65
N PRO A 59 28.07 -65.73 -54.43
CA PRO A 59 28.58 -65.92 -53.09
C PRO A 59 28.90 -64.54 -52.43
N ALA A 60 28.23 -64.25 -51.32
CA ALA A 60 28.32 -63.00 -50.55
C ALA A 60 29.74 -62.61 -50.08
N LYS A 61 30.74 -63.51 -50.34
CA LYS A 61 32.16 -63.27 -49.93
C LYS A 61 32.89 -62.15 -50.67
N SER A 62 32.31 -61.60 -51.75
CA SER A 62 32.97 -60.58 -52.57
C SER A 62 32.58 -59.14 -52.20
N PHE A 63 31.73 -58.89 -51.19
CA PHE A 63 31.25 -57.59 -50.83
C PHE A 63 32.08 -56.99 -49.67
N ASP A 64 33.09 -56.24 -49.94
CA ASP A 64 33.85 -55.50 -48.97
C ASP A 64 33.18 -54.15 -48.76
N ILE A 65 31.96 -54.15 -48.19
CA ILE A 65 31.26 -52.96 -47.79
C ILE A 65 31.63 -52.67 -46.32
N ALA A 66 32.90 -52.46 -46.07
CA ALA A 66 33.40 -52.09 -44.76
C ALA A 66 33.15 -50.58 -44.51
N LYS A 67 32.00 -50.24 -43.93
CA LYS A 67 31.83 -48.98 -43.16
C LYS A 67 31.82 -49.34 -41.68
N GLU A 68 32.77 -48.79 -40.96
CA GLU A 68 33.07 -49.12 -39.56
C GLU A 68 31.87 -49.05 -38.59
N ASP A 69 30.77 -48.34 -38.97
CA ASP A 69 29.63 -48.14 -38.09
C ASP A 69 28.28 -48.64 -38.62
N LEU A 70 28.27 -49.33 -39.79
CA LEU A 70 27.06 -49.82 -40.42
C LEU A 70 27.07 -51.36 -40.53
N ARG A 71 26.17 -52.02 -39.85
CA ARG A 71 25.93 -53.46 -40.02
C ARG A 71 24.88 -53.64 -41.09
N ILE A 72 25.23 -54.49 -42.06
CA ILE A 72 24.39 -54.88 -43.22
C ILE A 72 24.11 -56.37 -43.15
N THR A 73 22.82 -56.69 -43.15
CA THR A 73 22.37 -58.09 -43.15
C THR A 73 21.42 -58.29 -44.31
N TRP A 74 21.71 -59.25 -45.19
CA TRP A 74 20.82 -59.67 -46.29
C TRP A 74 20.10 -60.93 -45.90
N ILE A 75 18.78 -60.97 -46.07
CA ILE A 75 17.89 -61.97 -45.48
C ILE A 75 16.99 -62.53 -46.60
N ASP A 76 16.93 -63.84 -46.74
CA ASP A 76 16.08 -64.51 -47.73
C ASP A 76 14.60 -64.48 -47.31
N LYS A 77 13.70 -64.85 -48.22
CA LYS A 77 12.23 -64.91 -48.04
C LYS A 77 11.76 -65.73 -46.87
N ASP A 78 12.54 -66.77 -46.52
CA ASP A 78 12.28 -67.67 -45.39
C ASP A 78 12.88 -67.17 -44.07
N GLY A 79 13.58 -66.01 -44.10
CA GLY A 79 14.25 -65.42 -42.94
C GLY A 79 15.68 -65.93 -42.73
N THR A 80 16.23 -66.73 -43.61
CA THR A 80 17.63 -67.18 -43.56
C THR A 80 18.56 -66.01 -43.89
N VAL A 81 19.66 -65.89 -43.15
CA VAL A 81 20.64 -64.81 -43.39
C VAL A 81 21.60 -65.22 -44.49
N LEU A 82 21.55 -64.53 -45.62
CA LEU A 82 22.41 -64.78 -46.78
C LEU A 82 23.79 -64.11 -46.64
N TYR A 83 23.82 -62.93 -46.03
CA TYR A 83 25.05 -62.17 -45.82
C TYR A 83 24.93 -61.36 -44.56
N ASP A 84 26.03 -61.16 -43.83
CA ASP A 84 26.17 -60.25 -42.73
C ASP A 84 27.66 -59.80 -42.70
N ASN A 85 27.88 -58.44 -42.64
CA ASN A 85 29.26 -57.91 -42.65
C ASN A 85 29.93 -57.90 -41.24
N ASP A 86 29.20 -58.22 -40.18
CA ASP A 86 29.70 -58.16 -38.79
C ASP A 86 29.76 -59.58 -38.16
N ALA A 87 28.97 -60.54 -38.63
CA ALA A 87 28.89 -61.88 -38.06
C ALA A 87 28.97 -63.00 -39.11
N ASN A 88 29.47 -64.21 -38.71
CA ASN A 88 29.44 -65.34 -39.57
C ASN A 88 28.02 -65.87 -39.75
N THR A 89 27.53 -65.92 -41.00
CA THR A 89 26.18 -66.34 -41.40
C THR A 89 25.79 -67.69 -40.86
N ASP A 90 26.74 -68.71 -40.85
CA ASP A 90 26.48 -70.03 -40.37
C ASP A 90 26.10 -70.15 -38.88
N LYS A 91 26.33 -69.10 -38.12
CA LYS A 91 26.05 -69.05 -36.69
C LYS A 91 24.84 -68.20 -36.36
N LEU A 92 24.22 -67.57 -37.33
CA LEU A 92 23.08 -66.66 -37.13
C LEU A 92 21.77 -67.45 -37.14
N GLU A 93 20.91 -67.12 -36.18
CA GLU A 93 19.55 -67.66 -36.14
C GLU A 93 18.72 -67.10 -37.30
N ASN A 94 17.61 -67.74 -37.62
CA ASN A 94 16.65 -67.21 -38.58
C ASN A 94 16.09 -65.83 -38.09
N HIS A 95 16.05 -64.89 -39.01
CA HIS A 95 15.65 -63.49 -38.70
C HIS A 95 14.20 -63.18 -39.10
N ALA A 96 13.39 -64.09 -39.52
CA ALA A 96 12.00 -63.89 -39.95
C ALA A 96 11.13 -63.22 -38.82
N ASP A 97 11.39 -63.60 -37.56
CA ASP A 97 10.64 -63.13 -36.41
C ASP A 97 11.10 -61.75 -35.87
N ARG A 98 12.15 -61.21 -36.48
CA ARG A 98 12.61 -59.84 -36.05
C ARG A 98 11.57 -58.81 -36.42
N PRO A 99 11.16 -57.90 -35.48
CA PRO A 99 10.07 -56.94 -35.70
C PRO A 99 10.24 -56.06 -36.94
N GLU A 100 11.48 -55.63 -37.21
CA GLU A 100 11.84 -54.82 -38.39
C GLU A 100 11.71 -55.58 -39.67
N VAL A 101 12.15 -56.90 -39.69
CA VAL A 101 12.11 -57.78 -40.84
C VAL A 101 10.68 -58.17 -41.15
N LYS A 102 9.91 -58.55 -40.11
CA LYS A 102 8.51 -58.95 -40.25
C LYS A 102 7.66 -57.82 -40.82
N ARG A 103 7.94 -56.55 -40.40
CA ARG A 103 7.28 -55.34 -40.98
C ARG A 103 7.70 -55.15 -42.44
N ALA A 104 8.97 -55.25 -42.74
CA ALA A 104 9.45 -55.10 -44.11
C ALA A 104 8.76 -56.11 -45.09
N PHE A 105 8.58 -57.38 -44.71
CA PHE A 105 7.82 -58.28 -45.48
C PHE A 105 6.34 -57.98 -45.68
N LEU A 106 5.73 -57.23 -44.69
CA LEU A 106 4.31 -56.91 -44.75
C LEU A 106 4.02 -55.55 -45.45
N THR A 107 4.88 -54.55 -45.22
CA THR A 107 4.63 -53.16 -45.64
C THR A 107 5.67 -52.55 -46.56
N GLY A 108 6.71 -53.32 -46.93
CA GLY A 108 7.82 -52.87 -47.76
C GLY A 108 9.00 -52.35 -46.98
N ASP A 109 8.78 -51.78 -45.80
CA ASP A 109 9.85 -51.39 -44.91
C ASP A 109 9.48 -51.58 -43.43
N GLY A 110 10.49 -51.62 -42.57
CA GLY A 110 10.30 -51.81 -41.14
C GLY A 110 11.44 -51.21 -40.32
N GLU A 111 11.13 -50.63 -39.18
CA GLU A 111 12.12 -50.09 -38.25
C GLU A 111 11.94 -50.64 -36.83
N CYS A 112 13.08 -50.77 -36.13
CA CYS A 112 13.11 -51.16 -34.73
C CYS A 112 14.29 -50.54 -34.02
N VAL A 113 14.10 -50.23 -32.71
CA VAL A 113 15.18 -49.72 -31.85
C VAL A 113 15.34 -50.69 -30.68
N ARG A 114 16.54 -51.17 -30.42
CA ARG A 114 16.85 -52.03 -29.30
C ARG A 114 17.92 -51.43 -28.42
N ASN A 115 17.67 -51.39 -27.12
CA ASN A 115 18.65 -50.95 -26.12
C ASN A 115 19.38 -52.19 -25.56
N SER A 116 20.69 -52.20 -25.65
CA SER A 116 21.51 -53.18 -24.96
C SER A 116 21.92 -52.63 -23.61
N ASN A 117 21.31 -53.13 -22.55
CA ASN A 117 21.65 -52.74 -21.17
C ASN A 117 23.06 -53.16 -20.77
N THR A 118 23.65 -54.16 -21.44
CA THR A 118 24.97 -54.69 -21.13
C THR A 118 26.11 -53.88 -21.74
N MET A 119 25.89 -53.24 -22.89
CA MET A 119 26.90 -52.47 -23.61
C MET A 119 26.64 -50.94 -23.58
N ASN A 120 25.57 -50.51 -22.94
CA ASN A 120 25.13 -49.11 -22.91
C ASN A 120 25.03 -48.46 -24.30
N MET A 121 24.62 -49.25 -25.30
CA MET A 121 24.45 -48.88 -26.70
C MET A 121 23.01 -49.06 -27.13
N THR A 122 22.52 -48.14 -27.95
CA THR A 122 21.21 -48.23 -28.61
C THR A 122 21.43 -48.59 -30.06
N THR A 123 20.92 -49.71 -30.50
CA THR A 123 21.01 -50.12 -31.89
C THR A 123 19.71 -49.79 -32.62
N PHE A 124 19.84 -49.08 -33.70
CA PHE A 124 18.75 -48.72 -34.60
C PHE A 124 18.80 -49.68 -35.78
N TYR A 125 17.68 -50.27 -36.14
CA TYR A 125 17.49 -51.21 -37.25
C TYR A 125 16.50 -50.64 -38.24
N TYR A 126 16.82 -50.74 -39.52
CA TYR A 126 15.92 -50.46 -40.61
C TYR A 126 16.01 -51.62 -41.62
N ALA A 127 14.86 -52.18 -42.06
CA ALA A 127 14.74 -53.22 -42.99
C ALA A 127 13.94 -52.77 -44.21
N LEU A 128 14.43 -53.10 -45.40
CA LEU A 128 13.83 -52.75 -46.67
C LEU A 128 13.58 -54.01 -47.46
N LEU A 129 12.37 -54.23 -47.98
CA LEU A 129 12.04 -55.29 -48.91
C LEU A 129 12.56 -54.92 -50.30
N LEU A 130 13.38 -55.82 -50.91
CA LEU A 130 13.91 -55.67 -52.27
C LEU A 130 12.93 -56.27 -53.29
N ASP A 131 13.07 -55.85 -54.56
CA ASP A 131 12.20 -56.28 -55.66
C ASP A 131 12.27 -57.81 -55.92
N ASN A 132 13.39 -58.46 -55.58
CA ASN A 132 13.56 -59.92 -55.63
C ASN A 132 12.88 -60.68 -54.48
N GLY A 133 12.21 -59.97 -53.57
CA GLY A 133 11.50 -60.46 -52.41
C GLY A 133 12.36 -60.83 -51.20
N THR A 134 13.65 -60.51 -51.20
CA THR A 134 14.54 -60.59 -50.03
C THR A 134 14.51 -59.31 -49.21
N VAL A 135 15.03 -59.32 -47.98
CA VAL A 135 15.06 -58.18 -47.12
C VAL A 135 16.48 -57.70 -46.83
N LEU A 136 16.77 -56.47 -47.11
CA LEU A 136 18.01 -55.78 -46.72
C LEU A 136 17.81 -55.08 -45.37
N ARG A 137 18.51 -55.53 -44.34
CA ARG A 137 18.50 -54.93 -43.02
C ARG A 137 19.79 -54.17 -42.78
N VAL A 138 19.68 -52.89 -42.45
CA VAL A 138 20.81 -52.09 -42.04
C VAL A 138 20.65 -51.75 -40.54
N ALA A 139 21.75 -51.72 -39.83
CA ALA A 139 21.76 -51.37 -38.42
C ALA A 139 22.97 -50.48 -38.09
N THR A 140 22.77 -49.50 -37.23
CA THR A 140 23.86 -48.70 -36.67
C THR A 140 23.77 -48.67 -35.15
N GLN A 141 24.93 -48.66 -34.53
CA GLN A 141 25.04 -48.55 -33.09
C GLN A 141 25.33 -47.07 -32.75
N ALA A 142 24.38 -46.45 -32.07
CA ALA A 142 24.61 -45.13 -31.54
C ALA A 142 24.98 -45.25 -30.06
N ARG A 143 25.98 -44.45 -29.66
CA ARG A 143 26.29 -44.34 -28.25
C ARG A 143 25.03 -43.92 -27.49
N SER A 144 24.80 -44.57 -26.34
CA SER A 144 23.70 -44.19 -25.46
C SER A 144 23.79 -42.69 -25.20
N ILE A 145 22.63 -42.00 -25.22
CA ILE A 145 22.52 -40.60 -24.83
C ILE A 145 23.25 -40.31 -23.53
N TRP A 146 23.20 -41.25 -22.60
CA TRP A 146 23.89 -41.13 -21.33
C TRP A 146 25.41 -40.96 -21.48
N SER A 147 26.04 -41.66 -22.43
CA SER A 147 27.48 -41.50 -22.69
C SER A 147 27.80 -40.16 -23.36
N VAL A 148 26.94 -39.70 -24.29
CA VAL A 148 27.08 -38.36 -24.92
C VAL A 148 26.88 -37.26 -23.89
N PHE A 149 25.87 -37.41 -23.03
CA PHE A 149 25.60 -36.49 -21.94
C PHE A 149 26.78 -36.40 -20.95
N LEU A 150 27.32 -37.56 -20.54
CA LEU A 150 28.48 -37.61 -19.63
C LEU A 150 29.74 -36.97 -20.23
N THR A 151 29.94 -37.08 -21.52
CA THR A 151 31.07 -36.44 -22.22
C THR A 151 30.89 -34.93 -22.31
N ALA A 152 29.65 -34.45 -22.48
CA ALA A 152 29.31 -33.03 -22.51
C ALA A 152 29.14 -32.41 -21.13
N ALA A 153 28.93 -33.21 -20.08
CA ALA A 153 28.66 -32.77 -18.72
C ALA A 153 29.64 -31.72 -18.17
N PRO A 154 30.95 -31.82 -18.31
CA PRO A 154 31.90 -30.84 -17.79
C PRO A 154 31.72 -29.46 -18.49
N MET A 155 31.47 -29.44 -19.79
CA MET A 155 31.22 -28.22 -20.54
C MET A 155 29.89 -27.59 -20.14
N ILE A 156 28.83 -28.40 -19.98
CA ILE A 156 27.52 -27.93 -19.50
C ILE A 156 27.64 -27.37 -18.08
N ALA A 157 28.35 -28.03 -17.18
CA ALA A 157 28.60 -27.57 -15.82
C ALA A 157 29.35 -26.22 -15.78
N THR A 158 30.35 -26.04 -16.63
CA THR A 158 31.11 -24.79 -16.71
C THR A 158 30.21 -23.64 -17.17
N ILE A 159 29.39 -23.85 -18.21
CA ILE A 159 28.43 -22.86 -18.70
C ILE A 159 27.39 -22.51 -17.63
N LEU A 160 26.88 -23.52 -16.92
CA LEU A 160 25.92 -23.36 -15.83
C LEU A 160 26.47 -22.47 -14.72
N VAL A 161 27.69 -22.76 -14.27
CA VAL A 161 28.38 -21.95 -13.25
C VAL A 161 28.56 -20.50 -13.72
N LEU A 162 28.98 -20.30 -14.96
CA LEU A 162 29.12 -18.96 -15.52
C LEU A 162 27.79 -18.18 -15.53
N ILE A 163 26.70 -18.82 -15.97
CA ILE A 163 25.36 -18.22 -15.97
C ILE A 163 24.93 -17.86 -14.53
N ILE A 164 25.15 -18.76 -13.57
CA ILE A 164 24.80 -18.48 -12.17
C ILE A 164 25.58 -17.28 -11.64
N VAL A 165 26.87 -17.18 -11.90
CA VAL A 165 27.69 -16.04 -11.48
C VAL A 165 27.18 -14.74 -12.09
N ILE A 166 26.85 -14.75 -13.39
CA ILE A 166 26.27 -13.58 -14.08
C ILE A 166 24.92 -13.21 -13.47
N CYS A 167 24.04 -14.18 -13.19
CA CYS A 167 22.74 -13.94 -12.56
C CYS A 167 22.87 -13.35 -11.16
N VAL A 168 23.80 -13.85 -10.35
CA VAL A 168 24.07 -13.32 -9.00
C VAL A 168 24.57 -11.87 -9.09
N PHE A 169 25.49 -11.59 -9.99
CA PHE A 169 26.01 -10.24 -10.21
C PHE A 169 24.94 -9.26 -10.67
N LEU A 170 24.12 -9.64 -11.67
CA LEU A 170 23.00 -8.83 -12.15
C LEU A 170 21.94 -8.61 -11.06
N ALA A 171 21.58 -9.65 -10.30
CA ALA A 171 20.63 -9.54 -9.20
C ALA A 171 21.12 -8.55 -8.14
N HIS A 172 22.42 -8.58 -7.82
CA HIS A 172 23.00 -7.62 -6.86
C HIS A 172 22.98 -6.19 -7.39
N LEU A 173 23.36 -5.96 -8.66
CA LEU A 173 23.30 -4.64 -9.29
C LEU A 173 21.89 -4.09 -9.34
N LEU A 174 20.93 -4.87 -9.86
CA LEU A 174 19.53 -4.44 -9.98
C LEU A 174 18.91 -4.14 -8.63
N THR A 175 19.14 -4.99 -7.63
CA THR A 175 18.61 -4.76 -6.28
C THR A 175 19.20 -3.50 -5.65
N GLY A 176 20.49 -3.23 -5.89
CA GLY A 176 21.13 -1.99 -5.47
C GLY A 176 20.50 -0.77 -6.11
N GLN A 177 20.39 -0.75 -7.44
CA GLN A 177 19.83 0.37 -8.19
C GLN A 177 18.36 0.65 -7.87
N LEU A 178 17.54 -0.39 -7.64
CA LEU A 178 16.11 -0.23 -7.37
C LEU A 178 15.81 0.16 -5.91
N LEU A 179 16.59 -0.31 -4.94
CA LEU A 179 16.32 -0.07 -3.52
C LEU A 179 17.07 1.13 -2.95
N GLN A 180 18.21 1.51 -3.51
CA GLN A 180 18.98 2.66 -3.01
C GLN A 180 18.20 3.98 -3.02
N PRO A 181 17.46 4.34 -4.09
CA PRO A 181 16.64 5.56 -4.07
C PRO A 181 15.55 5.54 -3.00
N ILE A 182 14.96 4.36 -2.73
CA ILE A 182 13.92 4.20 -1.71
C ILE A 182 14.52 4.34 -0.30
N GLU A 183 15.71 3.80 -0.05
CA GLU A 183 16.43 3.95 1.23
C GLU A 183 16.80 5.42 1.48
N VAL A 184 17.36 6.09 0.48
CA VAL A 184 17.72 7.52 0.57
C VAL A 184 16.49 8.39 0.84
N MET A 185 15.34 8.06 0.24
CA MET A 185 14.07 8.77 0.51
C MET A 185 13.57 8.52 1.94
N ALA A 186 13.72 7.30 2.45
CA ALA A 186 13.29 6.96 3.81
C ALA A 186 14.17 7.62 4.88
N GLU A 187 15.45 7.78 4.63
CA GLU A 187 16.41 8.44 5.54
C GLU A 187 16.30 9.97 5.51
N ASN A 188 15.92 10.55 4.37
CA ASN A 188 15.88 12.01 4.18
C ASN A 188 14.44 12.51 3.95
N MET A 189 13.47 12.05 4.75
CA MET A 189 12.08 12.52 4.66
C MET A 189 11.93 14.03 4.90
N GLU A 190 12.86 14.64 5.62
CA GLU A 190 12.87 16.07 5.91
C GLU A 190 13.43 16.93 4.76
N ASP A 191 14.23 16.34 3.85
CA ASP A 191 14.80 17.08 2.72
C ASP A 191 13.86 17.06 1.52
N THR A 192 12.99 18.04 1.46
CA THR A 192 11.95 18.23 0.43
C THR A 192 12.49 18.55 -0.96
N SER A 193 13.80 18.79 -1.12
CA SER A 193 14.39 19.30 -2.36
C SER A 193 14.62 18.24 -3.44
N LYS A 194 14.60 16.96 -3.11
CA LYS A 194 14.89 15.89 -4.07
C LYS A 194 13.61 15.25 -4.61
N ALA A 195 13.38 15.40 -5.91
CA ALA A 195 12.31 14.70 -6.61
C ALA A 195 12.47 13.17 -6.46
N PRO A 196 11.38 12.41 -6.32
CA PRO A 196 11.44 10.96 -6.26
C PRO A 196 12.06 10.39 -7.54
N ALA A 197 12.98 9.43 -7.39
CA ALA A 197 13.68 8.80 -8.51
C ALA A 197 12.74 8.05 -9.47
N TYR A 198 11.56 7.66 -8.99
CA TYR A 198 10.53 6.96 -9.76
C TYR A 198 9.23 7.75 -9.74
N LYS A 199 8.67 8.02 -10.93
CA LYS A 199 7.40 8.75 -11.08
C LYS A 199 6.23 8.04 -10.40
N GLU A 200 6.26 6.73 -10.36
CA GLU A 200 5.25 5.87 -9.73
C GLU A 200 5.18 6.04 -8.20
N LEU A 201 6.26 6.50 -7.58
CA LEU A 201 6.32 6.73 -6.12
C LEU A 201 5.89 8.15 -5.72
N VAL A 202 5.71 9.08 -6.68
CA VAL A 202 5.31 10.46 -6.40
C VAL A 202 4.03 10.56 -5.57
N PRO A 203 2.91 9.86 -5.90
CA PRO A 203 1.69 9.94 -5.12
C PRO A 203 1.90 9.45 -3.67
N PHE A 204 2.65 8.36 -3.52
CA PHE A 204 2.94 7.78 -2.20
C PHE A 204 3.78 8.73 -1.33
N VAL A 205 4.82 9.34 -1.90
CA VAL A 205 5.67 10.32 -1.21
C VAL A 205 4.87 11.54 -0.79
N ASN A 206 4.01 12.06 -1.69
CA ASN A 206 3.16 13.20 -1.37
C ASN A 206 2.17 12.88 -0.22
N THR A 207 1.60 11.67 -0.22
CA THR A 207 0.72 11.23 0.88
C THR A 207 1.46 11.16 2.21
N ILE A 208 2.68 10.57 2.22
CA ILE A 208 3.48 10.49 3.45
C ILE A 208 3.89 11.88 3.94
N ARG A 209 4.27 12.80 3.02
CA ARG A 209 4.60 14.18 3.37
C ARG A 209 3.41 14.89 3.99
N ALA A 210 2.25 14.82 3.37
CA ALA A 210 1.03 15.41 3.91
C ALA A 210 0.69 14.85 5.30
N GLN A 211 0.83 13.54 5.51
CA GLN A 211 0.63 12.93 6.82
C GLN A 211 1.66 13.40 7.85
N HIS A 212 2.93 13.51 7.46
CA HIS A 212 3.99 13.99 8.34
C HIS A 212 3.77 15.46 8.75
N GLU A 213 3.44 16.33 7.80
CA GLU A 213 3.08 17.73 8.06
C GLU A 213 1.88 17.84 8.99
N ASN A 214 0.85 17.02 8.80
CA ASN A 214 -0.32 16.96 9.68
C ASN A 214 0.06 16.53 11.10
N ILE A 215 0.93 15.54 11.26
CA ILE A 215 1.43 15.07 12.57
C ILE A 215 2.23 16.19 13.27
N LEU A 216 3.13 16.86 12.54
CA LEU A 216 3.91 17.97 13.10
C LEU A 216 3.01 19.13 13.51
N MET A 217 2.01 19.46 12.68
CA MET A 217 1.02 20.50 12.99
C MET A 217 0.19 20.13 14.22
N ALA A 218 -0.30 18.91 14.32
CA ALA A 218 -1.03 18.43 15.50
C ALA A 218 -0.16 18.43 16.77
N ALA A 219 1.10 18.03 16.67
CA ALA A 219 2.05 18.08 17.78
C ALA A 219 2.30 19.52 18.25
N LYS A 220 2.47 20.46 17.31
CA LYS A 220 2.65 21.89 17.62
C LYS A 220 1.41 22.47 18.30
N VAL A 221 0.22 22.22 17.77
CA VAL A 221 -1.05 22.66 18.37
C VAL A 221 -1.19 22.13 19.81
N ARG A 222 -0.84 20.85 20.04
CA ARG A 222 -0.85 20.25 21.38
C ARG A 222 0.17 20.88 22.32
N GLN A 223 1.36 21.20 21.82
CA GLN A 223 2.42 21.88 22.61
C GLN A 223 1.98 23.29 22.99
N ASP A 224 1.47 24.08 22.05
CA ASP A 224 0.98 25.45 22.27
C ASP A 224 -0.20 25.44 23.25
N PHE A 225 -1.11 24.46 23.12
CA PHE A 225 -2.21 24.26 24.06
C PHE A 225 -1.70 24.04 25.48
N THR A 226 -0.76 23.09 25.68
CA THR A 226 -0.20 22.78 27.00
C THR A 226 0.52 23.97 27.62
N ALA A 227 1.28 24.71 26.83
CA ALA A 227 1.96 25.94 27.28
C ALA A 227 0.95 27.01 27.69
N ASN A 228 -0.08 27.27 26.89
CA ASN A 228 -1.12 28.25 27.16
C ASN A 228 -1.95 27.88 28.42
N VAL A 229 -2.35 26.62 28.59
CA VAL A 229 -3.02 26.11 29.80
C VAL A 229 -2.16 26.41 31.03
N SER A 230 -0.89 26.05 31.00
CA SER A 230 0.02 26.26 32.13
C SER A 230 0.13 27.74 32.51
N HIS A 231 0.22 28.63 31.50
CA HIS A 231 0.32 30.06 31.70
C HIS A 231 -0.98 30.66 32.25
N GLU A 232 -2.15 30.29 31.68
CA GLU A 232 -3.45 30.82 32.10
C GLU A 232 -3.90 30.29 33.49
N LEU A 233 -3.43 29.09 33.92
CA LEU A 233 -3.62 28.59 35.28
C LEU A 233 -2.69 29.27 36.29
N LYS A 234 -1.41 29.49 35.94
CA LYS A 234 -0.43 30.07 36.86
C LYS A 234 -0.75 31.50 37.27
N THR A 235 -1.29 32.32 36.37
CA THR A 235 -1.57 33.72 36.62
C THR A 235 -2.58 33.96 37.77
N PRO A 236 -3.81 33.40 37.73
CA PRO A 236 -4.79 33.53 38.81
C PRO A 236 -4.31 32.84 40.10
N LEU A 237 -3.61 31.72 40.02
CA LEU A 237 -3.08 31.00 41.17
C LEU A 237 -2.04 31.86 41.91
N THR A 238 -1.15 32.52 41.19
CA THR A 238 -0.15 33.44 41.79
C THR A 238 -0.83 34.64 42.44
N ALA A 239 -1.90 35.18 41.84
CA ALA A 239 -2.67 36.29 42.44
C ALA A 239 -3.37 35.84 43.74
N ILE A 240 -4.03 34.67 43.73
CA ILE A 240 -4.65 34.10 44.94
C ILE A 240 -3.61 33.95 46.07
N SER A 241 -2.48 33.28 45.77
CA SER A 241 -1.40 33.07 46.73
C SER A 241 -0.85 34.37 47.29
N GLY A 242 -0.59 35.35 46.41
CA GLY A 242 -0.05 36.68 46.85
C GLY A 242 -1.01 37.48 47.73
N TYR A 243 -2.30 37.52 47.37
CA TYR A 243 -3.31 38.19 48.22
C TYR A 243 -3.52 37.47 49.56
N ALA A 244 -3.50 36.14 49.56
CA ALA A 244 -3.61 35.34 50.77
C ALA A 244 -2.42 35.56 51.70
N GLU A 245 -1.20 35.59 51.16
CA GLU A 245 0.03 35.91 51.94
C GLU A 245 0.02 37.31 52.57
N LEU A 246 -0.48 38.33 51.85
CA LEU A 246 -0.62 39.69 52.37
C LEU A 246 -1.62 39.76 53.52
N ILE A 247 -2.72 39.01 53.47
CA ILE A 247 -3.71 38.91 54.53
C ILE A 247 -3.11 38.14 55.73
N GLU A 248 -2.46 37.03 55.52
CA GLU A 248 -1.86 36.16 56.56
C GLU A 248 -0.82 36.89 57.37
N ASN A 249 0.05 37.70 56.70
CA ASN A 249 1.11 38.43 57.33
C ASN A 249 0.65 39.77 57.94
N HIS A 250 -0.66 40.04 58.01
CA HIS A 250 -1.24 41.29 58.54
C HIS A 250 -0.68 42.58 57.88
N MET A 251 -0.28 42.48 56.60
CA MET A 251 0.28 43.58 55.82
C MET A 251 -0.81 44.50 55.21
N VAL A 252 -2.09 44.29 55.60
CA VAL A 252 -3.25 44.97 55.03
C VAL A 252 -4.16 45.52 56.13
N ASN A 253 -4.82 46.61 55.84
CA ASN A 253 -5.86 47.17 56.72
C ASN A 253 -7.22 46.47 56.49
N PRO A 254 -8.23 46.60 57.40
CA PRO A 254 -9.50 45.87 57.26
C PRO A 254 -10.27 46.15 55.97
N ALA A 255 -10.13 47.31 55.36
CA ALA A 255 -10.77 47.66 54.10
C ALA A 255 -10.06 46.93 52.90
N GLN A 256 -8.74 46.82 52.95
CA GLN A 256 -7.94 46.14 52.00
C GLN A 256 -8.12 44.61 52.12
N GLU A 257 -8.30 44.08 53.32
CA GLU A 257 -8.58 42.65 53.58
C GLU A 257 -9.84 42.17 52.84
N THR A 258 -10.94 42.98 52.98
CA THR A 258 -12.18 42.70 52.25
C THR A 258 -11.99 42.76 50.72
N HIS A 259 -11.20 43.71 50.23
CA HIS A 259 -10.88 43.83 48.81
C HIS A 259 -10.08 42.62 48.31
N PHE A 260 -9.04 42.22 49.04
CA PHE A 260 -8.21 41.06 48.66
C PHE A 260 -8.95 39.74 48.74
N ALA A 261 -9.83 39.58 49.74
CA ALA A 261 -10.73 38.41 49.80
C ALA A 261 -11.64 38.32 48.56
N LYS A 262 -12.15 39.48 48.07
CA LYS A 262 -12.94 39.56 46.84
C LYS A 262 -12.10 39.21 45.60
N GLU A 263 -10.86 39.69 45.51
CA GLU A 263 -9.92 39.35 44.42
C GLU A 263 -9.56 37.89 44.41
N ILE A 264 -9.33 37.25 45.56
CA ILE A 264 -9.11 35.81 45.71
C ILE A 264 -10.32 35.05 45.15
N GLN A 265 -11.55 35.42 45.56
CA GLN A 265 -12.77 34.79 45.12
C GLN A 265 -12.96 34.90 43.61
N GLN A 266 -12.69 36.07 43.02
CA GLN A 266 -12.81 36.29 41.58
C GLN A 266 -11.79 35.46 40.79
N ASN A 267 -10.53 35.41 41.25
CA ASN A 267 -9.50 34.58 40.60
C ASN A 267 -9.77 33.06 40.75
N ALA A 268 -10.33 32.62 41.89
CA ALA A 268 -10.77 31.24 42.10
C ALA A 268 -11.91 30.86 41.15
N ASN A 269 -12.93 31.71 41.01
CA ASN A 269 -14.04 31.47 40.07
C ASN A 269 -13.55 31.43 38.62
N ARG A 270 -12.62 32.34 38.26
CA ARG A 270 -11.99 32.32 36.92
C ARG A 270 -11.23 30.99 36.66
N LEU A 271 -10.49 30.52 37.68
CA LEU A 271 -9.75 29.26 37.60
C LEU A 271 -10.68 28.08 37.39
N LEU A 272 -11.80 28.03 38.15
CA LEU A 272 -12.82 26.99 37.98
C LEU A 272 -13.46 26.98 36.59
N SER A 273 -13.82 28.19 36.08
CA SER A 273 -14.34 28.33 34.71
C SER A 273 -13.34 27.80 33.68
N LEU A 274 -12.05 28.16 33.81
CA LEU A 274 -11.00 27.68 32.89
C LEU A 274 -10.83 26.19 32.92
N ILE A 275 -10.86 25.56 34.13
CA ILE A 275 -10.77 24.11 34.28
C ILE A 275 -11.96 23.41 33.59
N ASN A 276 -13.18 23.93 33.83
CA ASN A 276 -14.39 23.37 33.21
C ASN A 276 -14.34 23.48 31.68
N ASP A 277 -13.89 24.61 31.13
CA ASP A 277 -13.75 24.80 29.69
C ASP A 277 -12.71 23.85 29.08
N ILE A 278 -11.60 23.56 29.81
CA ILE A 278 -10.57 22.61 29.38
C ILE A 278 -11.11 21.17 29.37
N ILE A 279 -11.83 20.79 30.45
CA ILE A 279 -12.46 19.45 30.52
C ILE A 279 -13.45 19.30 29.38
N ARG A 280 -14.30 20.33 29.18
CA ARG A 280 -15.31 20.30 28.12
C ARG A 280 -14.70 20.17 26.73
N LEU A 281 -13.63 20.93 26.44
CA LEU A 281 -12.92 20.84 25.18
C LEU A 281 -12.28 19.45 24.98
N SER A 282 -11.76 18.86 26.05
CA SER A 282 -11.21 17.49 25.99
C SER A 282 -12.29 16.43 25.74
N GLU A 283 -13.50 16.62 26.29
CA GLU A 283 -14.64 15.74 25.98
C GLU A 283 -15.07 15.87 24.53
N LEU A 284 -15.16 17.09 24.01
CA LEU A 284 -15.52 17.36 22.62
C LEU A 284 -14.48 16.78 21.65
N ASP A 285 -13.19 16.88 21.94
CA ASP A 285 -12.12 16.28 21.12
C ASP A 285 -12.22 14.74 21.00
N ASN A 286 -12.87 14.07 21.96
CA ASN A 286 -13.01 12.61 22.00
C ASN A 286 -14.43 12.12 21.66
N SER A 287 -15.36 13.03 21.32
CA SER A 287 -16.80 12.72 21.33
C SER A 287 -17.41 12.25 20.02
N GLU A 288 -16.61 11.95 18.97
CA GLU A 288 -17.16 11.39 17.70
C GLU A 288 -18.13 10.22 17.89
N ASN A 289 -18.09 9.52 19.04
CA ASN A 289 -18.94 8.37 19.37
C ASN A 289 -19.95 8.59 20.50
N LEU A 290 -20.06 9.80 21.05
CA LEU A 290 -20.85 10.06 22.27
C LEU A 290 -21.94 11.13 22.12
N ILE A 291 -22.22 11.58 20.89
CA ILE A 291 -23.22 12.61 20.65
C ILE A 291 -24.61 12.00 20.73
N HIS A 292 -25.45 12.55 21.61
CA HIS A 292 -26.85 12.15 21.78
C HIS A 292 -27.75 13.00 20.88
N TYR A 293 -27.86 12.60 19.60
CA TYR A 293 -28.77 13.27 18.68
C TYR A 293 -30.23 12.95 19.00
N GLU A 294 -30.99 13.99 19.32
CA GLU A 294 -32.45 13.97 19.50
C GLU A 294 -33.12 15.06 18.64
N GLN A 295 -34.45 14.97 18.51
CA GLN A 295 -35.20 16.04 17.85
C GLN A 295 -35.38 17.18 18.83
N VAL A 296 -34.83 18.35 18.49
CA VAL A 296 -34.85 19.55 19.36
C VAL A 296 -35.39 20.76 18.62
N ASP A 297 -36.01 21.64 19.35
CA ASP A 297 -36.40 22.97 18.84
C ASP A 297 -35.33 24.01 19.26
N LEU A 298 -34.59 24.50 18.26
CA LEU A 298 -33.54 25.53 18.45
C LEU A 298 -34.12 26.79 19.07
N ASN A 299 -35.36 27.13 18.73
CA ASN A 299 -36.07 28.29 19.29
C ASN A 299 -36.25 28.17 20.81
N ALA A 300 -36.69 26.98 21.29
CA ALA A 300 -36.87 26.73 22.72
C ALA A 300 -35.53 26.82 23.48
N ILE A 301 -34.43 26.29 22.89
CA ILE A 301 -33.09 26.36 23.47
C ILE A 301 -32.59 27.80 23.55
N ALA A 302 -32.75 28.58 22.48
CA ALA A 302 -32.33 29.97 22.44
C ALA A 302 -33.14 30.83 23.45
N GLN A 303 -34.44 30.59 23.59
CA GLN A 303 -35.27 31.26 24.56
C GLN A 303 -34.83 30.98 26.02
N GLU A 304 -34.51 29.73 26.31
CA GLU A 304 -33.97 29.32 27.62
C GLU A 304 -32.64 30.05 27.93
N CYS A 305 -31.69 30.08 27.00
CA CYS A 305 -30.42 30.79 27.14
C CYS A 305 -30.61 32.28 27.36
N VAL A 306 -31.45 32.92 26.56
CA VAL A 306 -31.73 34.38 26.69
C VAL A 306 -32.32 34.66 28.05
N SER A 307 -33.31 33.89 28.53
CA SER A 307 -33.88 34.02 29.87
C SER A 307 -32.83 33.95 30.98
N ASN A 308 -31.92 33.00 30.90
CA ASN A 308 -30.83 32.82 31.88
C ASN A 308 -29.80 33.94 31.86
N LEU A 309 -29.53 34.55 30.71
CA LEU A 309 -28.53 35.59 30.54
C LEU A 309 -29.07 37.03 30.75
N THR A 310 -30.41 37.20 30.79
CA THR A 310 -31.06 38.51 30.95
C THR A 310 -30.56 39.26 32.18
N VAL A 311 -30.48 38.60 33.34
CA VAL A 311 -29.99 39.19 34.59
C VAL A 311 -28.52 39.68 34.47
N ASN A 312 -27.71 38.91 33.72
CA ASN A 312 -26.30 39.30 33.50
C ASN A 312 -26.16 40.44 32.51
N ALA A 313 -27.01 40.53 31.50
CA ALA A 313 -27.08 41.64 30.58
C ALA A 313 -27.53 42.93 31.30
N GLU A 314 -28.60 42.89 32.10
CA GLU A 314 -29.10 44.02 32.88
C GLU A 314 -28.04 44.59 33.85
N LYS A 315 -27.28 43.74 34.56
CA LYS A 315 -26.19 44.15 35.42
C LYS A 315 -25.09 44.93 34.70
N ARG A 316 -24.98 44.74 33.38
CA ARG A 316 -24.01 45.44 32.51
C ARG A 316 -24.63 46.62 31.75
N GLY A 317 -25.95 46.87 31.96
CA GLY A 317 -26.68 47.90 31.23
C GLY A 317 -26.91 47.56 29.75
N ILE A 318 -26.96 46.31 29.39
CA ILE A 318 -27.10 45.83 28.01
C ILE A 318 -28.52 45.35 27.81
N GLN A 319 -29.15 45.77 26.71
CA GLN A 319 -30.47 45.31 26.31
C GLN A 319 -30.33 43.99 25.52
N LEU A 320 -30.90 42.91 26.04
CA LEU A 320 -30.92 41.62 25.38
C LEU A 320 -32.30 41.41 24.70
N LEU A 321 -32.30 41.32 23.39
CA LEU A 321 -33.50 41.17 22.55
C LEU A 321 -33.54 39.80 21.93
N TYR A 322 -34.73 39.22 21.85
CA TYR A 322 -34.96 37.88 21.32
C TYR A 322 -36.08 37.88 20.31
N GLU A 323 -35.88 37.19 19.20
CA GLU A 323 -36.87 36.96 18.16
C GLU A 323 -36.67 35.52 17.57
N GLY A 324 -37.70 34.70 17.53
CA GLY A 324 -37.55 33.36 17.03
C GLY A 324 -38.84 32.71 16.55
N GLU A 325 -38.68 31.79 15.62
CA GLU A 325 -39.72 30.87 15.15
C GLU A 325 -39.31 29.42 15.44
N THR A 326 -40.28 28.52 15.54
CA THR A 326 -40.02 27.10 15.81
C THR A 326 -39.11 26.51 14.70
N CYS A 327 -37.93 26.04 15.10
CA CYS A 327 -36.93 25.45 14.22
C CYS A 327 -36.50 24.09 14.77
N GLU A 328 -37.10 23.04 14.22
CA GLU A 328 -36.77 21.66 14.60
C GLU A 328 -35.53 21.15 13.83
N LEU A 329 -34.58 20.57 14.55
CA LEU A 329 -33.44 19.91 13.97
C LEU A 329 -33.01 18.71 14.80
N ARG A 330 -32.20 17.81 14.22
CA ARG A 330 -31.62 16.67 14.92
C ARG A 330 -30.26 17.03 15.47
N ALA A 331 -30.15 17.21 16.79
CA ALA A 331 -28.94 17.70 17.44
C ALA A 331 -28.83 17.20 18.88
N ASP A 332 -27.65 17.41 19.51
CA ASP A 332 -27.49 17.27 20.95
C ASP A 332 -27.93 18.55 21.66
N ARG A 333 -29.00 18.43 22.46
CA ARG A 333 -29.59 19.59 23.16
C ARG A 333 -28.57 20.29 24.06
N GLY A 334 -27.72 19.54 24.78
CA GLY A 334 -26.74 20.11 25.70
C GLY A 334 -25.67 20.92 24.96
N MET A 335 -25.20 20.41 23.82
CA MET A 335 -24.22 21.10 22.97
C MET A 335 -24.82 22.35 22.32
N LEU A 336 -26.07 22.30 21.86
CA LEU A 336 -26.72 23.50 21.31
C LEU A 336 -26.96 24.59 22.39
N LEU A 337 -27.34 24.18 23.60
CA LEU A 337 -27.48 25.08 24.73
C LEU A 337 -26.15 25.82 25.02
N GLU A 338 -25.05 25.05 25.05
CA GLU A 338 -23.69 25.59 25.26
C GLU A 338 -23.24 26.49 24.12
N LEU A 339 -23.58 26.17 22.88
CA LEU A 339 -23.28 27.00 21.71
C LEU A 339 -23.98 28.37 21.80
N VAL A 340 -25.31 28.37 22.08
CA VAL A 340 -26.09 29.62 22.21
C VAL A 340 -25.62 30.44 23.41
N ASP A 341 -25.34 29.81 24.55
CA ASP A 341 -24.84 30.47 25.75
C ASP A 341 -23.49 31.13 25.48
N ASN A 342 -22.53 30.45 24.90
CA ASN A 342 -21.20 31.01 24.57
C ASN A 342 -21.28 32.19 23.62
N LEU A 343 -22.08 32.10 22.55
CA LEU A 343 -22.24 33.20 21.60
C LEU A 343 -22.89 34.41 22.25
N THR A 344 -24.00 34.20 22.98
CA THR A 344 -24.75 35.29 23.64
C THR A 344 -23.97 35.92 24.80
N ALA A 345 -23.30 35.08 25.62
CA ALA A 345 -22.44 35.58 26.69
C ALA A 345 -21.25 36.42 26.17
N ASN A 346 -20.67 36.04 25.02
CA ASN A 346 -19.62 36.82 24.35
C ASN A 346 -20.17 38.16 23.83
N ALA A 347 -21.34 38.16 23.19
CA ALA A 347 -21.99 39.40 22.72
C ALA A 347 -22.28 40.38 23.87
N ILE A 348 -22.72 39.84 25.04
CA ILE A 348 -22.90 40.67 26.26
C ILE A 348 -21.56 41.13 26.83
N ARG A 349 -20.54 40.28 26.85
CA ARG A 349 -19.23 40.55 27.46
C ARG A 349 -18.45 41.64 26.72
N TYR A 350 -18.48 41.62 25.39
CA TYR A 350 -17.70 42.53 24.55
C TYR A 350 -18.51 43.71 24.02
N ASN A 351 -19.72 43.92 24.57
CA ASN A 351 -20.54 45.08 24.25
C ASN A 351 -20.11 46.32 25.00
N ASN A 352 -20.60 47.47 24.54
CA ASN A 352 -20.47 48.75 25.23
C ASN A 352 -21.60 48.92 26.26
N GLU A 353 -21.42 49.73 27.29
CA GLU A 353 -22.48 50.09 28.24
C GLU A 353 -23.63 50.82 27.50
N GLY A 354 -24.87 50.40 27.74
CA GLY A 354 -26.04 50.86 26.99
C GLY A 354 -26.20 50.21 25.60
N GLY A 355 -25.42 49.19 25.28
CA GLY A 355 -25.53 48.46 24.00
C GLY A 355 -26.65 47.47 23.95
N GLU A 356 -26.81 46.87 22.77
CA GLU A 356 -27.87 45.88 22.46
C GLU A 356 -27.27 44.58 21.96
N VAL A 357 -27.92 43.45 22.32
CA VAL A 357 -27.63 42.13 21.79
C VAL A 357 -28.93 41.54 21.26
N HIS A 358 -28.91 41.11 20.02
CA HIS A 358 -30.05 40.48 19.35
C HIS A 358 -29.77 39.00 19.11
N VAL A 359 -30.63 38.13 19.63
CA VAL A 359 -30.59 36.68 19.35
C VAL A 359 -31.78 36.34 18.48
N LYS A 360 -31.54 35.78 17.28
CA LYS A 360 -32.58 35.42 16.33
C LYS A 360 -32.46 33.96 15.94
N VAL A 361 -33.62 33.28 15.84
CA VAL A 361 -33.77 31.93 15.33
C VAL A 361 -34.80 31.93 14.22
N LEU A 362 -34.41 31.52 13.04
CA LEU A 362 -35.27 31.54 11.85
C LEU A 362 -34.87 30.45 10.84
N HIS A 363 -35.67 30.27 9.81
CA HIS A 363 -35.29 29.42 8.66
C HIS A 363 -34.79 30.30 7.51
N GLU A 364 -33.64 29.95 6.95
CA GLU A 364 -33.16 30.47 5.68
C GLU A 364 -32.98 29.30 4.72
N ASN A 365 -33.60 29.35 3.55
CA ASN A 365 -33.54 28.27 2.54
C ASN A 365 -33.89 26.89 3.12
N MET A 366 -34.86 26.82 4.03
CA MET A 366 -35.30 25.61 4.78
C MET A 366 -34.27 25.04 5.76
N GLN A 367 -33.21 25.77 6.05
CA GLN A 367 -32.21 25.39 7.07
C GLN A 367 -32.44 26.21 8.35
N PRO A 368 -32.37 25.59 9.54
CA PRO A 368 -32.37 26.30 10.80
C PRO A 368 -31.14 27.22 10.93
N VAL A 369 -31.36 28.43 11.32
CA VAL A 369 -30.30 29.44 11.46
C VAL A 369 -30.41 30.11 12.83
N LEU A 370 -29.28 30.18 13.54
CA LEU A 370 -29.10 30.99 14.72
C LEU A 370 -28.25 32.23 14.38
N ILE A 371 -28.74 33.40 14.72
CA ILE A 371 -27.99 34.69 14.58
C ILE A 371 -27.87 35.34 15.94
N VAL A 372 -26.64 35.65 16.35
CA VAL A 372 -26.35 36.46 17.53
C VAL A 372 -25.60 37.69 17.05
N SER A 373 -26.18 38.86 17.24
CA SER A 373 -25.61 40.14 16.83
C SER A 373 -25.51 41.11 17.99
N ASP A 374 -24.44 41.90 18.04
CA ASP A 374 -24.19 42.94 19.02
C ASP A 374 -23.73 44.22 18.32
N ASN A 375 -23.89 45.38 19.02
CA ASN A 375 -23.35 46.67 18.60
C ASN A 375 -22.12 47.09 19.44
N GLY A 376 -21.33 46.12 19.87
CA GLY A 376 -20.16 46.27 20.72
C GLY A 376 -18.88 46.72 19.99
N ILE A 377 -17.75 46.28 20.52
CA ILE A 377 -16.43 46.73 20.07
C ILE A 377 -16.03 46.27 18.67
N GLY A 378 -16.66 45.19 18.19
CA GLY A 378 -16.33 44.55 16.90
C GLY A 378 -14.95 43.89 16.89
N ILE A 379 -14.64 43.24 15.77
CA ILE A 379 -13.45 42.40 15.57
C ILE A 379 -12.75 42.81 14.26
N PRO A 380 -11.45 43.17 14.31
CA PRO A 380 -10.67 43.48 13.11
C PRO A 380 -10.67 42.31 12.11
N LYS A 381 -10.72 42.62 10.81
CA LYS A 381 -10.88 41.63 9.74
C LYS A 381 -9.78 40.58 9.72
N ASP A 382 -8.54 40.97 10.00
CA ASP A 382 -7.36 40.09 10.07
C ASP A 382 -7.37 39.11 11.25
N GLN A 383 -8.31 39.30 12.21
CA GLN A 383 -8.42 38.50 13.42
C GLN A 383 -9.68 37.60 13.45
N GLN A 384 -10.63 37.81 12.53
CA GLN A 384 -11.91 37.09 12.51
C GLN A 384 -11.79 35.57 12.34
N GLU A 385 -10.79 35.08 11.62
CA GLU A 385 -10.51 33.65 11.52
C GLU A 385 -9.87 33.09 12.79
N ARG A 386 -9.09 33.92 13.48
CA ARG A 386 -8.29 33.52 14.65
C ARG A 386 -9.07 33.47 15.96
N ILE A 387 -10.22 34.12 16.04
CA ILE A 387 -11.05 34.18 17.28
C ILE A 387 -11.51 32.79 17.72
N PHE A 388 -11.50 31.77 16.81
CA PHE A 388 -11.82 30.37 17.08
C PHE A 388 -10.62 29.56 17.54
N GLU A 389 -9.39 30.13 17.51
CA GLU A 389 -8.20 29.49 18.05
C GLU A 389 -8.28 29.38 19.56
N ARG A 390 -7.82 28.28 20.16
CA ARG A 390 -7.79 28.04 21.60
C ARG A 390 -6.93 29.11 22.30
N PHE A 391 -7.44 29.74 23.36
CA PHE A 391 -6.80 30.84 24.12
C PHE A 391 -6.56 32.10 23.35
N TYR A 392 -7.07 32.24 22.13
CA TYR A 392 -6.92 33.47 21.36
C TYR A 392 -7.81 34.56 21.90
N ARG A 393 -7.29 35.79 21.93
CA ARG A 393 -7.99 37.01 22.34
C ARG A 393 -7.49 38.18 21.54
N VAL A 394 -8.41 38.97 21.02
CA VAL A 394 -8.13 40.21 20.26
C VAL A 394 -7.33 41.21 21.09
N ASP A 395 -7.69 41.41 22.39
CA ASP A 395 -7.00 42.27 23.34
C ASP A 395 -6.81 41.57 24.68
N LYS A 396 -5.55 41.21 24.99
CA LYS A 396 -5.16 40.53 26.24
C LYS A 396 -5.33 41.38 27.48
N SER A 397 -5.28 42.73 27.37
CA SER A 397 -5.35 43.64 28.50
C SER A 397 -6.79 43.86 28.98
N ARG A 398 -7.70 44.07 28.06
CA ARG A 398 -9.14 44.25 28.31
C ARG A 398 -9.81 42.98 28.78
N SER A 399 -9.42 41.84 28.21
CA SER A 399 -10.00 40.56 28.54
C SER A 399 -9.62 40.00 29.93
N LYS A 400 -8.54 40.51 30.56
CA LYS A 400 -8.24 40.24 31.97
C LYS A 400 -9.29 40.84 32.91
N GLN A 401 -9.83 42.03 32.57
CA GLN A 401 -10.88 42.69 33.36
C GLN A 401 -12.26 42.06 33.13
N THR A 402 -12.52 41.56 31.94
CA THR A 402 -13.82 40.95 31.58
C THR A 402 -13.96 39.48 31.89
N GLY A 403 -12.87 38.79 32.30
CA GLY A 403 -12.90 37.40 32.80
C GLY A 403 -13.04 36.28 31.76
N GLY A 404 -12.77 36.55 30.47
CA GLY A 404 -12.85 35.52 29.41
C GLY A 404 -11.72 34.49 29.49
N THR A 405 -11.99 33.22 29.21
CA THR A 405 -11.00 32.14 29.16
C THR A 405 -10.29 32.07 27.79
N GLY A 406 -10.92 32.54 26.72
CA GLY A 406 -10.47 32.39 25.34
C GLY A 406 -10.72 30.97 24.77
N LEU A 407 -11.55 30.17 25.44
CA LEU A 407 -11.92 28.83 24.98
C LEU A 407 -13.37 28.74 24.45
N GLY A 408 -14.26 29.65 24.83
CA GLY A 408 -15.68 29.58 24.49
C GLY A 408 -15.95 29.55 22.97
N LEU A 409 -15.26 30.37 22.16
CA LEU A 409 -15.43 30.29 20.69
C LEU A 409 -14.77 29.05 20.05
N ALA A 410 -13.73 28.54 20.67
CA ALA A 410 -13.18 27.24 20.24
C ALA A 410 -14.16 26.08 20.51
N ILE A 411 -14.87 26.12 21.64
CA ILE A 411 -15.96 25.18 21.95
C ILE A 411 -17.09 25.35 20.93
N VAL A 412 -17.52 26.59 20.64
CA VAL A 412 -18.54 26.85 19.60
C VAL A 412 -18.16 26.25 18.27
N LYS A 413 -16.93 26.46 17.80
CA LYS A 413 -16.43 25.91 16.54
C LYS A 413 -16.50 24.39 16.53
N HIS A 414 -16.10 23.73 17.61
CA HIS A 414 -16.14 22.28 17.75
C HIS A 414 -17.58 21.73 17.72
N ILE A 415 -18.51 22.39 18.40
CA ILE A 415 -19.93 22.01 18.39
C ILE A 415 -20.51 22.16 16.99
N VAL A 416 -20.17 23.25 16.28
CA VAL A 416 -20.59 23.48 14.88
C VAL A 416 -20.08 22.38 13.95
N GLU A 417 -18.80 22.00 14.09
CA GLU A 417 -18.18 20.92 13.31
C GLU A 417 -18.84 19.55 13.60
N LEU A 418 -19.13 19.25 14.85
CA LEU A 418 -19.81 18.01 15.27
C LEU A 418 -21.24 17.88 14.75
N HIS A 419 -21.91 19.00 14.45
CA HIS A 419 -23.28 19.03 13.92
C HIS A 419 -23.34 19.27 12.40
N ASP A 420 -22.19 19.16 11.68
CA ASP A 420 -22.09 19.44 10.25
C ASP A 420 -22.66 20.82 9.85
N ALA A 421 -22.65 21.76 10.80
CA ALA A 421 -23.15 23.12 10.65
C ALA A 421 -22.05 24.08 10.17
N GLN A 422 -22.43 25.26 9.78
CA GLN A 422 -21.52 26.31 9.34
C GLN A 422 -21.64 27.55 10.22
N ILE A 423 -20.51 28.13 10.61
CA ILE A 423 -20.47 29.43 11.32
C ILE A 423 -19.86 30.50 10.45
N MET A 424 -20.52 31.67 10.38
CA MET A 424 -20.06 32.86 9.68
C MET A 424 -19.96 34.02 10.66
N VAL A 425 -18.93 34.85 10.50
CA VAL A 425 -18.68 36.03 11.33
C VAL A 425 -18.63 37.26 10.43
N GLU A 426 -19.48 38.22 10.73
CA GLU A 426 -19.48 39.57 10.13
C GLU A 426 -19.23 40.58 11.23
N SER A 427 -18.11 41.28 11.17
CA SER A 427 -17.74 42.26 12.23
C SER A 427 -16.93 43.42 11.69
N GLU A 428 -17.16 44.59 12.25
CA GLU A 428 -16.41 45.80 11.96
C GLU A 428 -16.07 46.49 13.27
N PRO A 429 -14.81 46.92 13.50
CA PRO A 429 -14.40 47.63 14.70
C PRO A 429 -15.27 48.83 14.97
N GLY A 430 -15.85 48.92 16.20
CA GLY A 430 -16.72 49.97 16.64
C GLY A 430 -18.17 49.89 16.15
N LYS A 431 -18.54 48.88 15.33
CA LYS A 431 -19.94 48.71 14.88
C LYS A 431 -20.60 47.43 15.44
N GLY A 432 -19.82 46.54 16.01
CA GLY A 432 -20.31 45.29 16.58
C GLY A 432 -19.97 44.06 15.79
N THR A 433 -20.58 42.92 16.19
CA THR A 433 -20.33 41.59 15.59
C THR A 433 -21.65 40.89 15.38
N THR A 434 -21.77 40.17 14.23
CA THR A 434 -22.83 39.25 13.96
C THR A 434 -22.21 37.86 13.73
N MET A 435 -22.66 36.90 14.53
CA MET A 435 -22.31 35.48 14.36
C MET A 435 -23.55 34.71 13.89
N LYS A 436 -23.42 34.05 12.76
CA LYS A 436 -24.49 33.28 12.13
C LYS A 436 -24.09 31.81 12.05
N VAL A 437 -24.92 30.94 12.63
CA VAL A 437 -24.75 29.49 12.56
C VAL A 437 -25.90 28.91 11.75
N THR A 438 -25.58 28.13 10.69
CA THR A 438 -26.53 27.48 9.79
C THR A 438 -26.38 25.97 9.97
N PHE A 439 -27.46 25.28 10.29
CA PHE A 439 -27.51 23.83 10.55
C PHE A 439 -28.07 23.07 9.36
#